data_f4612f92264522514481f80f1bcf392e
#
_entry.id   f4612f92264522514481f80f1bcf392e
#
_cell.length_a   1.000
_cell.length_b   1.000
_cell.length_c   1.000
_cell.angle_alpha   90.00
_cell.angle_beta   90.00
_cell.angle_gamma   90.00
#
_symmetry.space_group_name_H-M   'P 1'
#
loop_
_entity.id
_entity.type
_entity.pdbx_description
1 polymer ?
#
loop_
_entity_poly.entity_id
_entity_poly.type
_entity_poly.pdbx_seq_one_letter_code
_entity_poly.pdbx_strand_id
1 'polypeptide(L)'
;MRNFTPDMFGLTGHGMRLRTIRGYDFGEVSSAMQKAIRRGETQYAGYWALELWASGFGHYVWKRLLTVSAEDCWGIITQEIKALHDSYAMINANLSGRRARGRIFISKAVILLCAAKKSRDADHLQNFVYDEMRGIDPDTLADELRSAPEYVPVPDYAFDCHTRRGKAMGKTKADFFKAEQAALVPLEQGLFDHLVAG
;
A
#
# COMPACT_ATOMS: atom_id res chain seq x y z
N MET A 1 27.59 -12.83 8.35
CA MET A 1 26.50 -12.27 9.19
C MET A 1 25.18 -12.64 8.57
N ARG A 2 24.33 -13.38 9.26
CA ARG A 2 23.04 -13.84 8.71
C ARG A 2 22.10 -12.65 8.60
N ASN A 3 21.62 -12.37 7.39
CA ASN A 3 20.52 -11.44 7.17
C ASN A 3 19.25 -12.09 7.75
N PHE A 4 18.84 -11.60 8.91
CA PHE A 4 17.60 -12.02 9.54
C PHE A 4 16.47 -11.20 8.89
N THR A 5 15.72 -11.82 7.98
CA THR A 5 14.43 -11.33 7.54
C THR A 5 13.38 -12.04 8.38
N PRO A 6 12.70 -11.35 9.31
CA PRO A 6 11.53 -11.96 9.94
C PRO A 6 10.48 -12.18 8.86
N ASP A 7 9.99 -13.42 8.74
CA ASP A 7 8.81 -13.73 7.94
C ASP A 7 7.66 -12.84 8.39
N MET A 8 7.05 -12.14 7.45
CA MET A 8 6.06 -11.12 7.75
C MET A 8 4.75 -11.71 8.32
N PHE A 9 4.56 -13.05 8.31
CA PHE A 9 3.33 -13.72 8.75
C PHE A 9 3.52 -15.08 9.44
N GLY A 10 4.73 -15.50 9.79
CA GLY A 10 5.04 -16.84 10.29
C GLY A 10 5.40 -16.93 11.78
N LEU A 11 4.70 -16.27 12.69
CA LEU A 11 4.94 -16.38 14.14
C LEU A 11 3.91 -17.26 14.86
N THR A 12 3.63 -18.45 14.34
CA THR A 12 3.00 -19.53 15.09
C THR A 12 4.03 -20.63 15.40
N GLY A 13 4.92 -20.36 16.30
CA GLY A 13 5.85 -21.31 16.88
C GLY A 13 6.41 -20.70 18.15
N HIS A 14 6.58 -21.47 19.19
CA HIS A 14 7.19 -21.10 20.46
C HIS A 14 8.58 -20.48 20.23
N GLY A 15 8.62 -19.24 19.73
CA GLY A 15 9.78 -18.51 19.26
C GLY A 15 10.04 -17.29 20.13
N MET A 16 11.29 -17.04 20.38
CA MET A 16 11.85 -15.92 21.11
C MET A 16 11.18 -14.59 20.67
N ARG A 17 10.44 -13.94 21.55
CA ARG A 17 9.81 -12.64 21.28
C ARG A 17 10.88 -11.64 20.91
N LEU A 18 10.80 -11.07 19.71
CA LEU A 18 11.69 -10.00 19.27
C LEU A 18 11.46 -8.76 20.14
N ARG A 19 12.56 -8.19 20.62
CA ARG A 19 12.52 -6.98 21.46
C ARG A 19 13.39 -5.89 20.86
N THR A 20 12.98 -4.65 21.08
CA THR A 20 13.79 -3.47 20.75
C THR A 20 14.93 -3.31 21.73
N ILE A 21 15.85 -2.37 21.44
CA ILE A 21 17.00 -2.06 22.27
C ILE A 21 16.60 -1.65 23.70
N ARG A 22 15.42 -1.05 23.88
CA ARG A 22 14.86 -0.68 25.19
C ARG A 22 13.97 -1.75 25.80
N GLY A 23 13.89 -2.92 25.19
CA GLY A 23 13.15 -4.06 25.72
C GLY A 23 11.65 -4.09 25.41
N TYR A 24 11.13 -3.18 24.57
CA TYR A 24 9.75 -3.23 24.10
C TYR A 24 9.51 -4.42 23.18
N ASP A 25 8.30 -4.96 23.19
CA ASP A 25 7.90 -5.96 22.20
C ASP A 25 7.88 -5.32 20.79
N PHE A 26 8.48 -6.03 19.85
CA PHE A 26 8.61 -5.56 18.46
C PHE A 26 7.24 -5.29 17.79
N GLY A 27 6.29 -6.21 17.99
CA GLY A 27 4.95 -6.09 17.40
C GLY A 27 4.18 -4.90 17.98
N GLU A 28 4.30 -4.68 19.29
CA GLU A 28 3.65 -3.56 19.97
C GLU A 28 4.22 -2.22 19.49
N VAL A 29 5.53 -2.11 19.33
CA VAL A 29 6.17 -0.89 18.81
C VAL A 29 5.79 -0.63 17.36
N SER A 30 5.76 -1.66 16.53
CA SER A 30 5.31 -1.57 15.14
C SER A 30 3.87 -1.05 15.05
N SER A 31 2.98 -1.63 15.86
CA SER A 31 1.57 -1.23 15.95
C SER A 31 1.43 0.23 16.45
N ALA A 32 2.22 0.59 17.47
CA ALA A 32 2.22 1.95 18.02
C ALA A 32 2.66 2.97 16.98
N MET A 33 3.72 2.70 16.22
CA MET A 33 4.19 3.55 15.12
C MET A 33 3.08 3.82 14.09
N GLN A 34 2.45 2.76 13.58
CA GLN A 34 1.38 2.90 12.60
C GLN A 34 0.19 3.68 13.14
N LYS A 35 -0.26 3.36 14.36
CA LYS A 35 -1.42 4.02 14.97
C LYS A 35 -1.15 5.49 15.29
N ALA A 36 0.09 5.85 15.63
CA ALA A 36 0.50 7.23 15.82
C ALA A 36 0.50 7.99 14.48
N ILE A 37 1.01 7.39 13.39
CA ILE A 37 0.93 7.97 12.03
C ILE A 37 -0.53 8.22 11.64
N ARG A 38 -1.41 7.23 11.83
CA ARG A 38 -2.84 7.33 11.51
C ARG A 38 -3.52 8.49 12.22
N ARG A 39 -3.07 8.83 13.43
CA ARG A 39 -3.59 9.96 14.24
C ARG A 39 -2.88 11.29 14.00
N GLY A 40 -1.82 11.30 13.19
CA GLY A 40 -1.00 12.50 12.99
C GLY A 40 -0.10 12.86 14.20
N GLU A 41 0.11 11.93 15.11
CA GLU A 41 0.92 12.10 16.33
C GLU A 41 2.42 12.00 15.99
N THR A 42 2.96 13.00 15.32
CA THR A 42 4.29 12.99 14.71
C THR A 42 5.41 12.66 15.69
N GLN A 43 5.37 13.16 16.91
CA GLN A 43 6.41 12.91 17.92
C GLN A 43 6.45 11.43 18.32
N TYR A 44 5.29 10.84 18.61
CA TYR A 44 5.19 9.42 18.97
C TYR A 44 5.54 8.52 17.78
N ALA A 45 5.04 8.82 16.59
CA ALA A 45 5.37 8.08 15.37
C ALA A 45 6.88 8.10 15.11
N GLY A 46 7.52 9.26 15.24
CA GLY A 46 8.96 9.42 15.10
C GLY A 46 9.75 8.65 16.15
N TYR A 47 9.30 8.69 17.42
CA TYR A 47 9.92 7.93 18.49
C TYR A 47 9.92 6.42 18.20
N TRP A 48 8.78 5.86 17.85
CA TRP A 48 8.66 4.43 17.57
C TRP A 48 9.40 4.00 16.31
N ALA A 49 9.38 4.82 15.26
CA ALA A 49 10.16 4.56 14.03
C ALA A 49 11.66 4.51 14.32
N LEU A 50 12.17 5.46 15.11
CA LEU A 50 13.60 5.51 15.47
C LEU A 50 13.98 4.42 16.46
N GLU A 51 13.10 4.02 17.37
CA GLU A 51 13.31 2.90 18.27
C GLU A 51 13.51 1.59 17.50
N LEU A 52 12.64 1.31 16.52
CA LEU A 52 12.79 0.15 15.63
C LEU A 52 14.06 0.25 14.80
N TRP A 53 14.35 1.40 14.22
CA TRP A 53 15.55 1.59 13.41
C TRP A 53 16.83 1.39 14.23
N ALA A 54 16.93 1.98 15.43
CA ALA A 54 18.07 1.85 16.33
C ALA A 54 18.25 0.40 16.83
N SER A 55 17.17 -0.36 16.89
CA SER A 55 17.17 -1.78 17.26
C SER A 55 17.61 -2.70 16.12
N GLY A 56 18.00 -2.17 14.96
CA GLY A 56 18.44 -2.96 13.80
C GLY A 56 17.34 -3.34 12.82
N PHE A 57 16.09 -2.90 13.06
CA PHE A 57 14.93 -3.21 12.21
C PHE A 57 14.68 -2.17 11.11
N GLY A 58 15.72 -1.47 10.63
CA GLY A 58 15.60 -0.38 9.66
C GLY A 58 14.90 -0.79 8.36
N HIS A 59 15.18 -1.99 7.83
CA HIS A 59 14.51 -2.50 6.64
C HIS A 59 13.01 -2.73 6.88
N TYR A 60 12.65 -3.24 8.04
CA TYR A 60 11.26 -3.40 8.44
C TYR A 60 10.54 -2.06 8.57
N VAL A 61 11.21 -1.04 9.16
CA VAL A 61 10.63 0.32 9.25
C VAL A 61 10.21 0.82 7.87
N TRP A 62 11.08 0.71 6.86
CA TRP A 62 10.76 1.15 5.52
C TRP A 62 9.60 0.37 4.87
N LYS A 63 9.60 -0.96 5.02
CA LYS A 63 8.46 -1.78 4.56
C LYS A 63 7.16 -1.31 5.22
N ARG A 64 7.18 -1.07 6.53
CA ARG A 64 5.99 -0.65 7.26
C ARG A 64 5.52 0.75 6.88
N LEU A 65 6.43 1.72 6.67
CA LEU A 65 6.09 3.06 6.21
C LEU A 65 5.46 3.03 4.80
N LEU A 66 5.96 2.18 3.90
CA LEU A 66 5.36 1.95 2.58
C LEU A 66 3.96 1.36 2.69
N THR A 67 3.76 0.33 3.53
CA THR A 67 2.44 -0.26 3.77
C THR A 67 1.47 0.78 4.32
N VAL A 68 1.88 1.54 5.34
CA VAL A 68 1.06 2.59 5.96
C VAL A 68 0.67 3.69 4.95
N SER A 69 1.56 4.01 4.00
CA SER A 69 1.25 5.00 2.96
C SER A 69 0.10 4.57 2.05
N ALA A 70 -0.04 3.28 1.77
CA ALA A 70 -1.12 2.73 0.97
C ALA A 70 -2.38 2.45 1.80
N GLU A 71 -2.21 1.96 3.04
CA GLU A 71 -3.29 1.51 3.92
C GLU A 71 -4.03 2.68 4.60
N ASP A 72 -3.30 3.74 5.00
CA ASP A 72 -3.80 4.80 5.89
C ASP A 72 -3.80 6.21 5.26
N CYS A 73 -3.34 6.38 4.03
CA CYS A 73 -3.21 7.69 3.42
C CYS A 73 -3.83 7.75 2.02
N TRP A 74 -4.37 8.93 1.70
CA TRP A 74 -4.92 9.23 0.38
C TRP A 74 -3.86 9.80 -0.56
N GLY A 75 -3.98 9.50 -1.85
CA GLY A 75 -3.19 10.12 -2.91
C GLY A 75 -1.85 9.43 -3.19
N ILE A 76 -0.94 10.17 -3.80
CA ILE A 76 0.32 9.64 -4.35
C ILE A 76 1.46 9.52 -3.32
N ILE A 77 1.18 9.69 -2.05
CA ILE A 77 2.18 9.72 -0.97
C ILE A 77 3.11 8.49 -0.97
N THR A 78 2.64 7.35 -1.43
CA THR A 78 3.43 6.12 -1.54
C THR A 78 4.67 6.30 -2.44
N GLN A 79 4.57 7.10 -3.50
CA GLN A 79 5.70 7.41 -4.38
C GLN A 79 6.74 8.26 -3.66
N GLU A 80 6.33 9.23 -2.85
CA GLU A 80 7.25 10.04 -2.05
C GLU A 80 7.97 9.18 -0.99
N ILE A 81 7.25 8.29 -0.31
CA ILE A 81 7.86 7.39 0.66
C ILE A 81 8.86 6.45 -0.03
N LYS A 82 8.53 5.94 -1.23
CA LYS A 82 9.45 5.14 -2.03
C LYS A 82 10.71 5.94 -2.42
N ALA A 83 10.56 7.17 -2.88
CA ALA A 83 11.68 8.04 -3.25
C ALA A 83 12.61 8.34 -2.07
N LEU A 84 12.06 8.53 -0.86
CA LEU A 84 12.84 8.69 0.37
C LEU A 84 13.58 7.41 0.75
N HIS A 85 12.95 6.25 0.57
CA HIS A 85 13.61 4.95 0.76
C HIS A 85 14.78 4.76 -0.20
N ASP A 86 14.59 5.06 -1.49
CA ASP A 86 15.63 4.92 -2.51
C ASP A 86 16.81 5.86 -2.21
N SER A 87 16.54 7.09 -1.76
CA SER A 87 17.56 8.05 -1.30
C SER A 87 18.29 7.53 -0.07
N TYR A 88 17.58 6.95 0.90
CA TYR A 88 18.18 6.30 2.07
C TYR A 88 19.08 5.13 1.65
N ALA A 89 18.62 4.28 0.73
CA ALA A 89 19.38 3.15 0.22
C ALA A 89 20.66 3.61 -0.50
N MET A 90 20.57 4.68 -1.31
CA MET A 90 21.71 5.25 -2.05
C MET A 90 22.82 5.69 -1.11
N ILE A 91 22.53 6.44 -0.05
CA ILE A 91 23.55 6.90 0.89
C ILE A 91 24.12 5.81 1.80
N ASN A 92 23.46 4.66 1.87
CA ASN A 92 23.88 3.51 2.67
C ASN A 92 24.44 2.36 1.84
N ALA A 93 24.53 2.47 0.52
CA ALA A 93 24.87 1.39 -0.40
C ALA A 93 26.18 0.65 -0.04
N ASN A 94 27.17 1.36 0.55
CA ASN A 94 28.47 0.81 0.91
C ASN A 94 28.73 0.82 2.42
N LEU A 95 27.69 0.98 3.24
CA LEU A 95 27.82 1.06 4.69
C LEU A 95 27.26 -0.20 5.36
N SER A 96 27.99 -0.71 6.36
CA SER A 96 27.46 -1.76 7.25
C SER A 96 26.36 -1.20 8.16
N GLY A 97 25.40 -2.04 8.58
CA GLY A 97 24.22 -1.64 9.36
C GLY A 97 24.52 -0.77 10.60
N ARG A 98 25.64 -0.99 11.30
CA ARG A 98 26.05 -0.16 12.44
C ARG A 98 26.50 1.27 12.09
N ARG A 99 26.78 1.52 10.82
CA ARG A 99 27.19 2.82 10.28
C ARG A 99 26.12 3.46 9.42
N ALA A 100 24.93 2.87 9.36
CA ALA A 100 23.85 3.39 8.56
C ALA A 100 23.60 4.88 8.88
N ARG A 101 23.51 5.68 7.83
CA ARG A 101 23.24 7.12 7.87
C ARG A 101 21.84 7.39 7.33
N GLY A 102 21.46 8.65 7.32
CA GLY A 102 20.23 9.03 6.62
C GLY A 102 18.95 8.73 7.36
N ARG A 103 18.98 8.56 8.69
CA ARG A 103 17.76 8.51 9.51
C ARG A 103 16.84 9.72 9.28
N ILE A 104 17.40 10.81 8.72
CA ILE A 104 16.63 12.00 8.35
C ILE A 104 15.53 11.66 7.31
N PHE A 105 15.78 10.71 6.42
CA PHE A 105 14.78 10.26 5.45
C PHE A 105 13.63 9.53 6.13
N ILE A 106 13.89 8.73 7.18
CA ILE A 106 12.85 8.11 8.00
C ILE A 106 12.03 9.18 8.71
N SER A 107 12.69 10.16 9.31
CA SER A 107 12.00 11.28 9.97
C SER A 107 11.13 12.07 8.99
N LYS A 108 11.64 12.35 7.79
CA LYS A 108 10.88 13.01 6.73
C LYS A 108 9.68 12.17 6.29
N ALA A 109 9.84 10.87 6.10
CA ALA A 109 8.75 9.96 5.75
C ALA A 109 7.65 9.96 6.83
N VAL A 110 8.03 9.88 8.11
CA VAL A 110 7.07 9.94 9.22
C VAL A 110 6.31 11.27 9.24
N ILE A 111 7.00 12.41 9.06
CA ILE A 111 6.37 13.73 9.01
C ILE A 111 5.36 13.80 7.87
N LEU A 112 5.74 13.38 6.67
CA LEU A 112 4.86 13.39 5.50
C LEU A 112 3.63 12.50 5.71
N LEU A 113 3.81 11.29 6.22
CA LEU A 113 2.72 10.38 6.51
C LEU A 113 1.79 10.92 7.60
N CYS A 114 2.31 11.55 8.65
CA CYS A 114 1.50 12.17 9.69
C CYS A 114 0.68 13.35 9.16
N ALA A 115 1.26 14.16 8.26
CA ALA A 115 0.62 15.33 7.66
C ALA A 115 -0.34 14.98 6.51
N ALA A 116 -0.19 13.81 5.87
CA ALA A 116 -1.02 13.40 4.74
C ALA A 116 -2.50 13.30 5.11
N LYS A 117 -3.39 13.58 4.13
CA LYS A 117 -4.82 13.28 4.27
C LYS A 117 -4.99 11.79 4.54
N LYS A 118 -5.73 11.44 5.58
CA LYS A 118 -5.97 10.04 5.95
C LYS A 118 -7.11 9.44 5.15
N SER A 119 -6.96 8.16 4.79
CA SER A 119 -8.01 7.34 4.22
C SER A 119 -7.72 5.88 4.53
N ARG A 120 -8.79 5.12 4.76
CA ARG A 120 -8.76 3.67 4.91
C ARG A 120 -9.43 2.98 3.73
N ASP A 121 -9.69 3.71 2.64
CA ASP A 121 -10.48 3.20 1.52
C ASP A 121 -9.81 2.00 0.84
N ALA A 122 -8.48 2.02 0.72
CA ALA A 122 -7.75 0.88 0.15
C ALA A 122 -7.85 -0.37 1.03
N ASP A 123 -7.72 -0.22 2.34
CA ASP A 123 -7.89 -1.30 3.31
C ASP A 123 -9.33 -1.84 3.32
N HIS A 124 -10.31 -0.93 3.33
CA HIS A 124 -11.71 -1.31 3.28
C HIS A 124 -12.08 -2.01 1.97
N LEU A 125 -11.57 -1.50 0.84
CA LEU A 125 -11.80 -2.13 -0.46
C LEU A 125 -11.25 -3.56 -0.48
N GLN A 126 -10.04 -3.77 0.03
CA GLN A 126 -9.45 -5.10 0.12
C GLN A 126 -10.32 -6.01 0.98
N ASN A 127 -10.62 -5.62 2.22
CA ASN A 127 -11.39 -6.44 3.14
C ASN A 127 -12.81 -6.70 2.63
N PHE A 128 -13.53 -5.68 2.18
CA PHE A 128 -14.90 -5.84 1.69
C PHE A 128 -14.98 -6.63 0.39
N VAL A 129 -14.14 -6.32 -0.59
CA VAL A 129 -14.27 -6.94 -1.92
C VAL A 129 -13.62 -8.31 -1.97
N TYR A 130 -12.46 -8.48 -1.31
CA TYR A 130 -11.72 -9.73 -1.40
C TYR A 130 -12.04 -10.70 -0.27
N ASP A 131 -12.23 -10.22 0.94
CA ASP A 131 -12.40 -11.08 2.10
C ASP A 131 -13.88 -11.37 2.38
N GLU A 132 -14.71 -10.33 2.54
CA GLU A 132 -16.12 -10.53 2.90
C GLU A 132 -17.00 -10.91 1.72
N MET A 133 -16.91 -10.21 0.59
CA MET A 133 -17.77 -10.52 -0.58
C MET A 133 -17.45 -11.87 -1.21
N ARG A 134 -16.24 -12.37 -1.04
CA ARG A 134 -15.80 -13.65 -1.61
C ARG A 134 -15.66 -14.75 -0.58
N GLY A 135 -15.68 -14.44 0.72
CA GLY A 135 -15.45 -15.40 1.80
C GLY A 135 -14.08 -16.08 1.70
N ILE A 136 -13.09 -15.39 1.15
CA ILE A 136 -11.77 -15.94 0.85
C ILE A 136 -10.76 -15.40 1.85
N ASP A 137 -10.06 -16.28 2.53
CA ASP A 137 -8.88 -15.94 3.32
C ASP A 137 -7.75 -15.50 2.39
N PRO A 138 -7.14 -14.30 2.59
CA PRO A 138 -6.06 -13.79 1.75
C PRO A 138 -4.88 -14.73 1.59
N ASP A 139 -4.59 -15.53 2.63
CA ASP A 139 -3.47 -16.47 2.65
C ASP A 139 -3.70 -17.73 1.79
N THR A 140 -4.95 -18.01 1.44
CA THR A 140 -5.37 -19.18 0.62
C THR A 140 -5.88 -18.77 -0.77
N LEU A 141 -5.80 -17.49 -1.10
CA LEU A 141 -6.42 -16.86 -2.27
C LEU A 141 -6.20 -17.58 -3.60
N ALA A 142 -5.01 -18.15 -3.83
CA ALA A 142 -4.69 -18.75 -5.13
C ALA A 142 -5.45 -20.06 -5.40
N ASP A 143 -5.68 -20.87 -4.37
CA ASP A 143 -6.35 -22.16 -4.50
C ASP A 143 -7.87 -22.04 -4.34
N GLU A 144 -8.34 -21.10 -3.54
CA GLU A 144 -9.77 -20.86 -3.31
C GLU A 144 -10.43 -20.11 -4.46
N LEU A 145 -9.73 -19.20 -5.14
CA LEU A 145 -10.25 -18.54 -6.36
C LEU A 145 -10.62 -19.54 -7.48
N ARG A 146 -9.98 -20.72 -7.50
CA ARG A 146 -10.29 -21.78 -8.49
C ARG A 146 -11.56 -22.57 -8.15
N SER A 147 -11.93 -22.58 -6.87
CA SER A 147 -13.05 -23.34 -6.34
C SER A 147 -14.23 -22.49 -5.84
N ALA A 148 -14.12 -21.16 -5.92
CA ALA A 148 -15.15 -20.25 -5.46
C ALA A 148 -16.46 -20.46 -6.26
N PRO A 149 -17.59 -20.78 -5.59
CA PRO A 149 -18.85 -21.10 -6.26
C PRO A 149 -19.53 -19.88 -6.89
N GLU A 150 -19.20 -18.69 -6.43
CA GLU A 150 -19.77 -17.44 -6.93
C GLU A 150 -18.69 -16.57 -7.59
N TYR A 151 -18.93 -16.18 -8.82
CA TYR A 151 -18.12 -15.18 -9.49
C TYR A 151 -18.94 -13.91 -9.71
N VAL A 152 -18.31 -12.78 -9.57
CA VAL A 152 -18.94 -11.50 -9.93
C VAL A 152 -18.98 -11.41 -11.46
N PRO A 153 -20.17 -11.29 -12.08
CA PRO A 153 -20.27 -11.21 -13.53
C PRO A 153 -19.55 -9.96 -14.03
N VAL A 154 -18.87 -10.10 -15.16
CA VAL A 154 -18.24 -8.93 -15.82
C VAL A 154 -19.35 -7.99 -16.27
N PRO A 155 -19.35 -6.73 -15.84
CA PRO A 155 -20.42 -5.79 -16.16
C PRO A 155 -20.40 -5.40 -17.64
N ASP A 156 -21.56 -4.99 -18.17
CA ASP A 156 -21.71 -4.70 -19.60
C ASP A 156 -20.86 -3.56 -20.12
N TYR A 157 -20.48 -2.60 -19.27
CA TYR A 157 -19.58 -1.53 -19.63
C TYR A 157 -18.15 -2.02 -19.95
N ALA A 158 -17.75 -3.19 -19.45
CA ALA A 158 -16.45 -3.79 -19.76
C ALA A 158 -16.40 -4.39 -21.19
N PHE A 159 -17.52 -4.51 -21.88
CA PHE A 159 -17.60 -5.05 -23.25
C PHE A 159 -17.57 -3.92 -24.27
N ASP A 160 -16.39 -3.46 -24.61
CA ASP A 160 -16.13 -2.37 -25.55
C ASP A 160 -15.51 -2.87 -26.88
N CYS A 161 -15.14 -1.94 -27.75
CA CYS A 161 -14.53 -2.24 -29.05
C CYS A 161 -13.17 -2.98 -28.97
N HIS A 162 -12.53 -3.07 -27.81
CA HIS A 162 -11.25 -3.75 -27.60
C HIS A 162 -11.46 -5.23 -27.20
N THR A 163 -12.62 -5.56 -26.64
CA THR A 163 -12.93 -6.92 -26.21
C THR A 163 -13.54 -7.75 -27.33
N ARG A 164 -13.36 -9.09 -27.29
CA ARG A 164 -13.96 -10.01 -28.27
C ARG A 164 -15.49 -9.91 -28.22
N ARG A 165 -16.08 -9.85 -27.03
CA ARG A 165 -17.54 -9.76 -26.84
C ARG A 165 -18.08 -8.42 -27.33
N GLY A 166 -17.44 -7.31 -27.01
CA GLY A 166 -17.85 -5.99 -27.47
C GLY A 166 -17.77 -5.84 -28.99
N LYS A 167 -16.72 -6.41 -29.64
CA LYS A 167 -16.62 -6.47 -31.11
C LYS A 167 -17.78 -7.28 -31.73
N ALA A 168 -18.12 -8.41 -31.15
CA ALA A 168 -19.27 -9.21 -31.59
C ALA A 168 -20.62 -8.47 -31.40
N MET A 169 -20.71 -7.55 -30.45
CA MET A 169 -21.86 -6.67 -30.22
C MET A 169 -21.86 -5.44 -31.13
N GLY A 170 -20.88 -5.28 -32.02
CA GLY A 170 -20.78 -4.13 -32.93
C GLY A 170 -20.29 -2.83 -32.28
N LYS A 171 -19.71 -2.90 -31.08
CA LYS A 171 -19.17 -1.70 -30.41
C LYS A 171 -18.03 -1.09 -31.18
N THR A 172 -18.06 0.24 -31.39
CA THR A 172 -17.07 1.02 -32.13
C THR A 172 -16.14 1.81 -31.22
N LYS A 173 -15.05 2.35 -31.79
CA LYS A 173 -14.18 3.30 -31.06
C LYS A 173 -14.92 4.59 -30.65
N ALA A 174 -15.85 5.05 -31.45
CA ALA A 174 -16.64 6.24 -31.14
C ALA A 174 -17.55 5.97 -29.92
N ASP A 175 -18.19 4.81 -29.85
CA ASP A 175 -18.98 4.39 -28.67
C ASP A 175 -18.11 4.33 -27.43
N PHE A 176 -16.89 3.77 -27.55
CA PHE A 176 -15.94 3.68 -26.45
C PHE A 176 -15.55 5.07 -25.94
N PHE A 177 -15.08 5.98 -26.79
CA PHE A 177 -14.68 7.32 -26.35
C PHE A 177 -15.83 8.07 -25.65
N LYS A 178 -17.03 8.00 -26.19
CA LYS A 178 -18.22 8.64 -25.62
C LYS A 178 -18.60 8.05 -24.26
N ALA A 179 -18.59 6.72 -24.14
CA ALA A 179 -18.96 6.03 -22.90
C ALA A 179 -17.92 6.28 -21.79
N GLU A 180 -16.63 6.18 -22.10
CA GLU A 180 -15.57 6.36 -21.11
C GLU A 180 -15.46 7.80 -20.62
N GLN A 181 -15.63 8.77 -21.52
CA GLN A 181 -15.64 10.19 -21.12
C GLN A 181 -16.80 10.50 -20.17
N ALA A 182 -18.00 9.96 -20.48
CA ALA A 182 -19.17 10.16 -19.64
C ALA A 182 -19.10 9.43 -18.27
N ALA A 183 -18.23 8.42 -18.16
CA ALA A 183 -18.08 7.61 -16.93
C ALA A 183 -17.08 8.20 -15.93
N LEU A 184 -16.36 9.28 -16.27
CA LEU A 184 -15.36 9.89 -15.39
C LEU A 184 -16.02 10.45 -14.12
N VAL A 185 -15.44 10.12 -12.95
CA VAL A 185 -15.90 10.65 -11.66
C VAL A 185 -14.69 11.09 -10.83
N PRO A 186 -14.55 12.39 -10.53
CA PRO A 186 -15.38 13.51 -11.04
C PRO A 186 -15.21 13.72 -12.54
N LEU A 187 -16.26 14.19 -13.18
CA LEU A 187 -16.20 14.58 -14.59
C LEU A 187 -15.39 15.87 -14.71
N GLU A 188 -14.20 15.78 -15.29
CA GLU A 188 -13.36 16.92 -15.59
C GLU A 188 -13.38 17.20 -17.09
N GLN A 189 -13.38 18.49 -17.46
CA GLN A 189 -13.35 18.89 -18.86
C GLN A 189 -11.98 18.58 -19.46
N GLY A 190 -11.96 17.70 -20.46
CA GLY A 190 -10.74 17.34 -21.20
C GLY A 190 -10.47 18.27 -22.39
N LEU A 191 -9.21 18.31 -22.83
CA LEU A 191 -8.79 19.11 -23.99
C LEU A 191 -9.51 18.73 -25.29
N PHE A 192 -9.99 17.51 -25.40
CA PHE A 192 -10.55 16.90 -26.61
C PHE A 192 -12.05 16.58 -26.51
N ASP A 193 -12.73 17.05 -25.47
CA ASP A 193 -14.17 16.76 -25.27
C ASP A 193 -15.03 17.16 -26.45
N HIS A 194 -14.65 18.25 -27.12
CA HIS A 194 -15.33 18.74 -28.34
C HIS A 194 -15.25 17.74 -29.52
N LEU A 195 -14.30 16.81 -29.50
CA LEU A 195 -14.15 15.75 -30.50
C LEU A 195 -14.92 14.49 -30.14
N VAL A 196 -15.26 14.32 -28.86
CA VAL A 196 -15.94 13.11 -28.32
C VAL A 196 -17.45 13.32 -28.25
N ALA A 197 -17.91 14.56 -28.16
CA ALA A 197 -19.34 14.91 -28.04
C ALA A 197 -20.11 14.89 -29.36
N GLY A 198 -19.46 14.65 -30.51
CA GLY A 198 -20.02 14.63 -31.86
C GLY A 198 -20.72 13.31 -32.20
#